data_7643b1dd6640a3f710249f0d6c54ae73
#
_entry.id   7643b1dd6640a3f710249f0d6c54ae73
#
_cell.length_a   1.000
_cell.length_b   1.000
_cell.length_c   1.000
_cell.angle_alpha   90.00
_cell.angle_beta   90.00
_cell.angle_gamma   90.00
#
_symmetry.space_group_name_H-M   'P 1'
#
loop_
_entity.id
_entity.type
_entity.pdbx_description
1 polymer ?
#
loop_
_entity_poly.entity_id
_entity_poly.type
_entity_poly.pdbx_seq_one_letter_code
_entity_poly.pdbx_strand_id
1 'polypeptide(L)'
;MRTVIIFCLCLFTFTVQAQDDVNYTYMDSLFQQLPEVLVKGERPVVKAERGKLIYDLPRMVERLPVNNAYEAVKELPGIVEQDGNLTLGGRGITVVINGKVSTLDKEDLRTVLENTPVSRLEKAEIMYAAPARYRIRGAMVNVILKSNIGQKPALSGEVAAMYEQSRREDIAGRGNLLYTSRRFSADVMYSYGFKHTTFGLDKQSWHTMAGEVHELDLKTEAKGYGGRHNLRLGADYDFGKKNLLSVVYNTQYRYGQDCTKMRGTAHSDKTDDGSRQLHNVTADYQSSFGLSAGMDFLFFSSPSQTFLQKDMQSVRQTLNYDSNQRINRWLFYANQLHSLQGGTEINYGVKYTTTHDNSYQFYRDGETGALTPDNSEKLLRKEYTLNMYTLSLIHI
;
A
#
# COMPACT_ATOMS: atom_id res chain seq x y z
N MET A 1 -27.95 -27.19 3.65
CA MET A 1 -27.50 -25.87 3.20
C MET A 1 -28.63 -24.88 2.85
N ARG A 2 -29.84 -25.32 2.52
CA ARG A 2 -30.99 -24.41 2.25
C ARG A 2 -31.60 -23.74 3.50
N THR A 3 -31.43 -24.31 4.67
CA THR A 3 -32.01 -23.84 5.94
C THR A 3 -31.21 -22.76 6.66
N VAL A 4 -29.92 -22.62 6.39
CA VAL A 4 -29.06 -21.59 7.01
C VAL A 4 -29.21 -20.23 6.34
N ILE A 5 -29.53 -20.20 5.04
CA ILE A 5 -29.74 -18.96 4.30
C ILE A 5 -31.02 -18.24 4.70
N ILE A 6 -32.08 -19.01 5.08
CA ILE A 6 -33.35 -18.43 5.51
C ILE A 6 -33.23 -17.80 6.91
N PHE A 7 -32.34 -18.30 7.77
CA PHE A 7 -32.16 -17.75 9.11
C PHE A 7 -31.42 -16.40 9.15
N CYS A 8 -30.54 -16.16 8.17
CA CYS A 8 -29.88 -14.85 8.05
C CYS A 8 -30.77 -13.77 7.45
N LEU A 9 -31.81 -14.10 6.68
CA LEU A 9 -32.72 -13.10 6.10
C LEU A 9 -33.78 -12.60 7.07
N CYS A 10 -34.07 -13.33 8.16
CA CYS A 10 -35.08 -12.93 9.13
C CYS A 10 -34.63 -11.98 10.22
N LEU A 11 -33.34 -11.58 10.26
CA LEU A 11 -32.82 -10.71 11.32
C LEU A 11 -32.79 -9.21 10.95
N PHE A 12 -33.29 -8.81 9.78
CA PHE A 12 -33.26 -7.42 9.31
C PHE A 12 -34.64 -6.74 9.15
N THR A 13 -35.64 -7.12 9.95
CA THR A 13 -36.87 -6.34 10.01
C THR A 13 -36.89 -5.45 11.25
N PHE A 14 -36.19 -4.32 11.18
CA PHE A 14 -36.45 -3.19 12.07
C PHE A 14 -37.49 -2.28 11.42
N THR A 15 -38.67 -2.22 12.03
CA THR A 15 -39.73 -1.29 11.70
C THR A 15 -39.34 0.12 12.11
N VAL A 16 -39.20 1.00 11.12
CA VAL A 16 -39.12 2.45 11.35
C VAL A 16 -40.56 2.94 11.52
N GLN A 17 -40.92 3.38 12.71
CA GLN A 17 -42.12 4.18 12.92
C GLN A 17 -41.75 5.64 12.67
N ALA A 18 -42.34 6.21 11.62
CA ALA A 18 -42.37 7.65 11.43
C ALA A 18 -43.50 8.25 12.27
N GLN A 19 -43.14 9.20 13.12
CA GLN A 19 -44.10 10.04 13.79
C GLN A 19 -44.16 11.37 13.05
N ASP A 20 -45.27 11.61 12.34
CA ASP A 20 -45.68 12.91 11.83
C ASP A 20 -46.37 13.65 12.96
N ASP A 21 -45.80 14.78 13.34
CA ASP A 21 -46.56 15.86 14.00
C ASP A 21 -46.10 17.22 13.45
N VAL A 22 -46.80 17.63 12.42
CA VAL A 22 -46.65 19.01 11.89
C VAL A 22 -47.80 19.85 12.47
N ASN A 23 -47.47 20.69 13.45
CA ASN A 23 -48.41 21.67 13.99
C ASN A 23 -48.14 23.02 13.34
N TYR A 24 -48.98 23.39 12.38
CA TYR A 24 -48.98 24.73 11.79
C TYR A 24 -49.78 25.71 12.67
N THR A 25 -49.09 26.55 13.42
CA THR A 25 -49.70 27.73 14.01
C THR A 25 -49.39 28.93 13.13
N TYR A 26 -50.41 29.42 12.47
CA TYR A 26 -50.43 30.74 11.80
C TYR A 26 -50.19 31.83 12.82
N MET A 27 -49.15 32.64 12.65
CA MET A 27 -49.10 33.99 13.15
C MET A 27 -48.32 34.89 12.20
N ASP A 28 -49.08 35.70 11.59
CA ASP A 28 -48.83 36.95 10.90
C ASP A 28 -47.86 37.87 11.68
N SER A 29 -46.86 38.39 10.98
CA SER A 29 -46.49 39.80 11.08
C SER A 29 -45.26 40.18 10.28
N LEU A 30 -45.42 41.11 9.43
CA LEU A 30 -44.48 41.99 8.78
C LEU A 30 -43.21 42.30 9.61
N PHE A 31 -42.19 41.47 9.44
CA PHE A 31 -40.82 41.95 9.50
C PHE A 31 -40.12 41.36 8.26
N GLN A 32 -39.94 42.21 7.25
CA GLN A 32 -38.96 41.96 6.20
C GLN A 32 -37.56 41.96 6.85
N GLN A 33 -37.20 40.84 7.46
CA GLN A 33 -35.83 40.55 7.69
C GLN A 33 -35.23 40.26 6.33
N LEU A 34 -34.34 41.11 5.89
CA LEU A 34 -33.44 40.83 4.79
C LEU A 34 -32.86 39.42 5.03
N PRO A 35 -32.93 38.52 4.06
CA PRO A 35 -32.33 37.19 4.25
C PRO A 35 -30.88 37.42 4.62
N GLU A 36 -30.53 36.98 5.81
CA GLU A 36 -29.15 36.91 6.22
C GLU A 36 -28.44 36.03 5.17
N VAL A 37 -27.67 36.69 4.30
CA VAL A 37 -26.85 35.97 3.33
C VAL A 37 -25.77 35.27 4.15
N LEU A 38 -26.07 34.05 4.60
CA LEU A 38 -25.12 33.17 5.23
C LEU A 38 -24.11 32.78 4.13
N VAL A 39 -23.08 33.61 3.98
CA VAL A 39 -21.92 33.23 3.17
C VAL A 39 -21.26 32.08 3.92
N LYS A 40 -21.71 30.85 3.69
CA LYS A 40 -20.94 29.64 4.04
C LYS A 40 -19.71 29.69 3.19
N GLY A 41 -18.66 30.31 3.73
CA GLY A 41 -17.33 30.20 3.14
C GLY A 41 -16.93 28.73 3.14
N GLU A 42 -17.13 28.06 2.01
CA GLU A 42 -16.63 26.69 1.85
C GLU A 42 -15.12 26.72 1.96
N ARG A 43 -14.57 25.93 2.88
CA ARG A 43 -13.11 25.78 2.97
C ARG A 43 -12.60 25.28 1.63
N PRO A 44 -11.56 25.88 1.04
CA PRO A 44 -11.03 25.42 -0.23
C PRO A 44 -10.57 23.97 -0.12
N VAL A 45 -10.90 23.15 -1.13
CA VAL A 45 -10.49 21.75 -1.22
C VAL A 45 -8.97 21.63 -1.36
N VAL A 46 -8.31 22.66 -1.91
CA VAL A 46 -6.86 22.72 -2.10
C VAL A 46 -6.29 24.01 -1.52
N LYS A 47 -5.12 23.91 -0.90
CA LYS A 47 -4.31 25.04 -0.43
C LYS A 47 -2.88 24.88 -0.92
N ALA A 48 -2.27 25.97 -1.38
CA ALA A 48 -0.84 26.04 -1.64
C ALA A 48 -0.13 26.62 -0.41
N GLU A 49 0.82 25.89 0.14
CA GLU A 49 1.57 26.31 1.31
C GLU A 49 3.01 25.82 1.24
N ARG A 50 3.99 26.72 1.36
CA ARG A 50 5.43 26.40 1.46
C ARG A 50 5.93 25.37 0.43
N GLY A 51 5.54 25.55 -0.85
CA GLY A 51 5.99 24.69 -1.95
C GLY A 51 5.28 23.32 -2.04
N LYS A 52 4.19 23.15 -1.32
CA LYS A 52 3.32 21.97 -1.40
C LYS A 52 1.87 22.35 -1.68
N LEU A 53 1.15 21.47 -2.37
CA LEU A 53 -0.30 21.53 -2.52
C LEU A 53 -0.93 20.59 -1.50
N ILE A 54 -1.82 21.12 -0.68
CA ILE A 54 -2.51 20.39 0.38
C ILE A 54 -3.96 20.21 -0.04
N TYR A 55 -4.38 18.97 -0.21
CA TYR A 55 -5.74 18.57 -0.57
C TYR A 55 -6.48 18.00 0.63
N ASP A 56 -7.69 18.49 0.91
CA ASP A 56 -8.62 17.87 1.85
C ASP A 56 -9.22 16.62 1.18
N LEU A 57 -8.61 15.46 1.41
CA LEU A 57 -8.99 14.22 0.74
C LEU A 57 -10.44 13.81 1.00
N PRO A 58 -10.97 13.82 2.24
CA PRO A 58 -12.35 13.46 2.50
C PRO A 58 -13.36 14.27 1.68
N ARG A 59 -13.16 15.59 1.59
CA ARG A 59 -14.04 16.46 0.81
C ARG A 59 -13.88 16.25 -0.70
N MET A 60 -12.66 16.01 -1.15
CA MET A 60 -12.37 15.81 -2.56
C MET A 60 -13.07 14.57 -3.11
N VAL A 61 -13.11 13.49 -2.32
CA VAL A 61 -13.67 12.19 -2.75
C VAL A 61 -15.09 11.94 -2.25
N GLU A 62 -15.72 12.87 -1.55
CA GLU A 62 -17.06 12.72 -0.92
C GLU A 62 -18.14 12.23 -1.89
N ARG A 63 -18.05 12.65 -3.17
CA ARG A 63 -19.02 12.31 -4.23
C ARG A 63 -18.48 11.27 -5.22
N LEU A 64 -17.31 10.70 -4.96
CA LEU A 64 -16.68 9.71 -5.84
C LEU A 64 -16.84 8.31 -5.25
N PRO A 65 -16.93 7.27 -6.08
CA PRO A 65 -17.03 5.88 -5.63
C PRO A 65 -15.66 5.35 -5.17
N VAL A 66 -15.05 6.02 -4.21
CA VAL A 66 -13.71 5.73 -3.69
C VAL A 66 -13.83 5.07 -2.32
N ASN A 67 -13.20 3.92 -2.14
CA ASN A 67 -13.33 3.09 -0.95
C ASN A 67 -12.06 3.02 -0.09
N ASN A 68 -10.91 3.37 -0.64
CA ASN A 68 -9.62 3.22 0.04
C ASN A 68 -8.67 4.37 -0.30
N ALA A 69 -7.53 4.42 0.42
CA ALA A 69 -6.56 5.48 0.25
C ALA A 69 -5.85 5.45 -1.11
N TYR A 70 -5.67 4.27 -1.72
CA TYR A 70 -5.05 4.16 -3.03
C TYR A 70 -5.91 4.81 -4.11
N GLU A 71 -7.21 4.48 -4.12
CA GLU A 71 -8.18 5.10 -5.01
C GLU A 71 -8.27 6.62 -4.77
N ALA A 72 -8.30 7.06 -3.51
CA ALA A 72 -8.32 8.48 -3.18
C ALA A 72 -7.08 9.23 -3.70
N VAL A 73 -5.91 8.61 -3.66
CA VAL A 73 -4.68 9.21 -4.18
C VAL A 73 -4.71 9.29 -5.70
N LYS A 74 -5.33 8.35 -6.40
CA LYS A 74 -5.51 8.39 -7.86
C LYS A 74 -6.39 9.56 -8.32
N GLU A 75 -7.32 10.00 -7.49
CA GLU A 75 -8.20 11.14 -7.80
C GLU A 75 -7.49 12.51 -7.62
N LEU A 76 -6.27 12.53 -7.07
CA LEU A 76 -5.50 13.77 -6.93
C LEU A 76 -5.12 14.34 -8.31
N PRO A 77 -5.31 15.66 -8.55
CA PRO A 77 -5.00 16.27 -9.83
C PRO A 77 -3.58 16.02 -10.30
N GLY A 78 -3.46 15.53 -11.54
CA GLY A 78 -2.18 15.23 -12.20
C GLY A 78 -1.59 13.88 -11.84
N ILE A 79 -2.21 13.10 -10.96
CA ILE A 79 -1.80 11.72 -10.67
C ILE A 79 -2.50 10.78 -11.66
N VAL A 80 -1.71 9.90 -12.25
CA VAL A 80 -2.17 8.88 -13.20
C VAL A 80 -1.49 7.56 -12.84
N GLU A 81 -2.25 6.47 -12.91
CA GLU A 81 -1.70 5.12 -12.80
C GLU A 81 -1.23 4.65 -14.19
N GLN A 82 0.03 4.28 -14.31
CA GLN A 82 0.64 3.69 -15.52
C GLN A 82 1.37 2.42 -15.12
N ASP A 83 1.01 1.30 -15.72
CA ASP A 83 1.61 -0.02 -15.45
C ASP A 83 1.67 -0.37 -13.96
N GLY A 84 0.59 -0.07 -13.22
CA GLY A 84 0.50 -0.30 -11.78
C GLY A 84 1.32 0.67 -10.91
N ASN A 85 1.93 1.70 -11.50
CA ASN A 85 2.69 2.73 -10.79
C ASN A 85 1.96 4.07 -10.84
N LEU A 86 1.99 4.80 -9.72
CA LEU A 86 1.48 6.16 -9.67
C LEU A 86 2.52 7.12 -10.24
N THR A 87 2.06 8.02 -11.11
CA THR A 87 2.88 9.07 -11.75
C THR A 87 2.23 10.43 -11.55
N LEU A 88 3.04 11.49 -11.53
CA LEU A 88 2.60 12.88 -11.51
C LEU A 88 3.24 13.60 -12.71
N GLY A 89 2.40 14.04 -13.66
CA GLY A 89 2.90 14.64 -14.89
C GLY A 89 3.84 13.72 -15.68
N GLY A 90 3.54 12.40 -15.73
CA GLY A 90 4.33 11.40 -16.44
C GLY A 90 5.63 10.96 -15.74
N ARG A 91 5.90 11.46 -14.52
CA ARG A 91 7.07 11.06 -13.70
C ARG A 91 6.62 10.23 -12.52
N GLY A 92 7.33 9.13 -12.23
CA GLY A 92 7.06 8.30 -11.06
C GLY A 92 7.12 9.09 -9.77
N ILE A 93 6.17 8.85 -8.87
CA ILE A 93 6.10 9.49 -7.56
C ILE A 93 6.46 8.51 -6.44
N THR A 94 6.91 9.06 -5.33
CA THR A 94 7.03 8.31 -4.08
C THR A 94 5.86 8.68 -3.18
N VAL A 95 5.10 7.67 -2.74
CA VAL A 95 4.04 7.87 -1.75
C VAL A 95 4.62 7.69 -0.35
N VAL A 96 4.27 8.60 0.54
CA VAL A 96 4.72 8.67 1.92
C VAL A 96 3.48 8.71 2.81
N ILE A 97 3.50 8.06 3.94
CA ILE A 97 2.37 8.05 4.89
C ILE A 97 2.79 8.75 6.18
N ASN A 98 2.00 9.73 6.61
CA ASN A 98 2.26 10.54 7.82
C ASN A 98 3.67 11.14 7.89
N GLY A 99 4.20 11.58 6.73
CA GLY A 99 5.52 12.16 6.64
C GLY A 99 6.68 11.16 6.72
N LYS A 100 6.41 9.86 6.64
CA LYS A 100 7.42 8.80 6.74
C LYS A 100 7.59 8.11 5.39
N VAL A 101 8.83 8.05 4.92
CA VAL A 101 9.18 7.27 3.73
C VAL A 101 9.07 5.81 4.10
N SER A 102 8.18 5.09 3.43
CA SER A 102 8.03 3.66 3.65
C SER A 102 9.28 2.89 3.21
N THR A 103 9.64 1.87 3.98
CA THR A 103 10.66 0.89 3.61
C THR A 103 10.09 -0.26 2.77
N LEU A 104 8.77 -0.30 2.65
CA LEU A 104 8.04 -1.24 1.81
C LEU A 104 8.33 -0.98 0.34
N ASP A 105 8.30 -2.00 -0.48
CA ASP A 105 8.32 -1.82 -1.92
C ASP A 105 7.00 -1.18 -2.41
N LYS A 106 6.92 -0.86 -3.70
CA LYS A 106 5.76 -0.17 -4.27
C LYS A 106 4.48 -1.00 -4.18
N GLU A 107 4.58 -2.30 -4.39
CA GLU A 107 3.45 -3.21 -4.37
C GLU A 107 2.92 -3.41 -2.94
N ASP A 108 3.82 -3.56 -1.99
CA ASP A 108 3.47 -3.69 -0.58
C ASP A 108 2.87 -2.39 -0.03
N LEU A 109 3.44 -1.23 -0.43
CA LEU A 109 2.89 0.09 -0.08
C LEU A 109 1.51 0.30 -0.69
N ARG A 110 1.32 -0.07 -1.97
CA ARG A 110 0.01 -0.07 -2.62
C ARG A 110 -0.99 -0.89 -1.80
N THR A 111 -0.62 -2.10 -1.40
CA THR A 111 -1.47 -2.96 -0.56
C THR A 111 -1.86 -2.29 0.76
N VAL A 112 -0.93 -1.60 1.42
CA VAL A 112 -1.24 -0.83 2.65
C VAL A 112 -2.26 0.27 2.37
N LEU A 113 -2.12 1.00 1.26
CA LEU A 113 -3.06 2.06 0.88
C LEU A 113 -4.43 1.50 0.47
N GLU A 114 -4.49 0.39 -0.27
CA GLU A 114 -5.74 -0.29 -0.64
C GLU A 114 -6.51 -0.80 0.59
N ASN A 115 -5.81 -1.18 1.65
CA ASN A 115 -6.40 -1.62 2.91
C ASN A 115 -6.73 -0.46 3.86
N THR A 116 -6.27 0.76 3.57
CA THR A 116 -6.58 1.94 4.38
C THR A 116 -7.89 2.57 3.90
N PRO A 117 -8.97 2.55 4.71
CA PRO A 117 -10.25 3.09 4.28
C PRO A 117 -10.22 4.61 4.16
N VAL A 118 -11.08 5.18 3.30
CA VAL A 118 -11.21 6.63 3.08
C VAL A 118 -11.53 7.37 4.38
N SER A 119 -12.31 6.76 5.27
CA SER A 119 -12.67 7.33 6.58
C SER A 119 -11.46 7.70 7.44
N ARG A 120 -10.31 7.03 7.22
CA ARG A 120 -9.03 7.29 7.92
C ARG A 120 -8.23 8.43 7.32
N LEU A 121 -8.57 8.91 6.13
CA LEU A 121 -7.83 9.98 5.46
C LEU A 121 -8.15 11.35 6.07
N GLU A 122 -7.14 12.19 6.20
CA GLU A 122 -7.27 13.60 6.56
C GLU A 122 -6.98 14.48 5.36
N LYS A 123 -5.79 14.37 4.80
CA LYS A 123 -5.32 15.18 3.68
C LYS A 123 -4.21 14.49 2.90
N ALA A 124 -3.96 14.99 1.69
CA ALA A 124 -2.76 14.67 0.94
C ALA A 124 -1.93 15.93 0.66
N GLU A 125 -0.62 15.81 0.73
CA GLU A 125 0.32 16.87 0.40
C GLU A 125 1.12 16.45 -0.84
N ILE A 126 0.95 17.16 -1.94
CA ILE A 126 1.70 16.95 -3.18
C ILE A 126 2.91 17.89 -3.18
N MET A 127 4.09 17.34 -3.37
CA MET A 127 5.34 18.06 -3.51
C MET A 127 6.01 17.66 -4.82
N TYR A 128 6.16 18.60 -5.77
CA TYR A 128 6.82 18.36 -7.07
C TYR A 128 8.33 18.14 -6.93
N ALA A 129 8.92 18.67 -5.87
CA ALA A 129 10.28 18.40 -5.44
C ALA A 129 10.25 18.01 -3.97
N ALA A 130 10.60 16.75 -3.68
CA ALA A 130 10.62 16.27 -2.31
C ALA A 130 11.67 17.01 -1.49
N PRO A 131 11.34 17.52 -0.29
CA PRO A 131 12.33 18.11 0.61
C PRO A 131 13.48 17.14 0.91
N ALA A 132 14.68 17.65 1.08
CA ALA A 132 15.91 16.85 1.26
C ALA A 132 15.83 15.88 2.45
N ARG A 133 15.07 16.22 3.49
CA ARG A 133 14.83 15.37 4.66
C ARG A 133 14.25 13.99 4.31
N TYR A 134 13.44 13.88 3.25
CA TYR A 134 12.88 12.63 2.80
C TYR A 134 13.85 11.78 1.97
N ARG A 135 14.91 12.39 1.41
CA ARG A 135 15.90 11.73 0.53
C ARG A 135 15.26 11.03 -0.67
N ILE A 136 14.17 11.59 -1.15
CA ILE A 136 13.45 11.17 -2.34
C ILE A 136 13.91 12.07 -3.49
N ARG A 137 14.18 11.50 -4.63
CA ARG A 137 14.40 12.24 -5.86
C ARG A 137 13.09 12.38 -6.62
N GLY A 138 12.73 13.61 -7.00
CA GLY A 138 11.50 13.88 -7.77
C GLY A 138 10.31 14.23 -6.92
N ALA A 139 9.11 13.93 -7.43
CA ALA A 139 7.86 14.27 -6.79
C ALA A 139 7.46 13.26 -5.71
N MET A 140 6.73 13.73 -4.72
CA MET A 140 6.17 12.88 -3.67
C MET A 140 4.74 13.28 -3.31
N VAL A 141 3.99 12.31 -2.84
CA VAL A 141 2.67 12.50 -2.24
C VAL A 141 2.71 11.97 -0.81
N ASN A 142 2.42 12.85 0.15
CA ASN A 142 2.34 12.49 1.55
C ASN A 142 0.87 12.35 1.94
N VAL A 143 0.43 11.14 2.21
CA VAL A 143 -0.93 10.83 2.68
C VAL A 143 -0.94 10.96 4.20
N ILE A 144 -1.74 11.89 4.70
CA ILE A 144 -1.91 12.11 6.13
C ILE A 144 -3.19 11.40 6.59
N LEU A 145 -3.01 10.50 7.53
CA LEU A 145 -4.11 9.80 8.17
C LEU A 145 -4.59 10.61 9.38
N LYS A 146 -5.91 10.57 9.64
CA LYS A 146 -6.50 11.23 10.81
C LYS A 146 -5.86 10.73 12.09
N SER A 147 -5.38 11.67 12.90
CA SER A 147 -5.03 11.43 14.29
C SER A 147 -6.22 11.86 15.14
N ASN A 148 -6.84 10.90 15.80
CA ASN A 148 -8.01 11.15 16.65
C ASN A 148 -7.63 11.24 18.14
N ILE A 149 -6.35 11.43 18.45
CA ILE A 149 -5.88 11.67 19.83
C ILE A 149 -6.39 13.03 20.30
N GLY A 150 -6.84 13.09 21.54
CA GLY A 150 -7.39 14.32 22.13
C GLY A 150 -8.91 14.39 22.11
N GLN A 151 -9.60 13.47 21.49
CA GLN A 151 -11.06 13.37 21.47
C GLN A 151 -11.61 12.58 22.68
N LYS A 152 -12.93 12.61 22.86
CA LYS A 152 -13.60 11.76 23.85
C LYS A 152 -13.36 10.28 23.47
N PRO A 153 -13.34 9.36 24.46
CA PRO A 153 -13.22 7.93 24.15
C PRO A 153 -14.28 7.50 23.14
N ALA A 154 -13.85 6.91 22.06
CA ALA A 154 -14.71 6.43 20.98
C ALA A 154 -14.13 5.17 20.35
N LEU A 155 -15.03 4.28 19.93
CA LEU A 155 -14.72 3.09 19.16
C LEU A 155 -15.46 3.20 17.83
N SER A 156 -14.74 3.07 16.72
CA SER A 156 -15.31 3.06 15.38
C SER A 156 -14.73 1.92 14.57
N GLY A 157 -15.48 1.41 13.61
CA GLY A 157 -15.02 0.34 12.76
C GLY A 157 -15.81 0.28 11.45
N GLU A 158 -15.23 -0.43 10.51
CA GLU A 158 -15.79 -0.67 9.18
C GLU A 158 -15.51 -2.11 8.77
N VAL A 159 -16.49 -2.74 8.13
CA VAL A 159 -16.31 -4.04 7.48
C VAL A 159 -16.74 -3.88 6.02
N ALA A 160 -15.94 -4.39 5.11
CA ALA A 160 -16.25 -4.39 3.69
C ALA A 160 -16.01 -5.79 3.11
N ALA A 161 -16.84 -6.17 2.15
CA ALA A 161 -16.68 -7.40 1.37
C ALA A 161 -16.80 -7.06 -0.10
N MET A 162 -16.00 -7.72 -0.92
CA MET A 162 -15.99 -7.58 -2.37
C MET A 162 -16.13 -8.97 -2.99
N TYR A 163 -16.98 -9.06 -3.98
CA TYR A 163 -17.09 -10.20 -4.88
C TYR A 163 -16.96 -9.70 -6.32
N GLU A 164 -16.08 -10.31 -7.07
CA GLU A 164 -15.88 -10.02 -8.48
C GLU A 164 -16.06 -11.32 -9.27
N GLN A 165 -16.90 -11.28 -10.30
CA GLN A 165 -17.11 -12.39 -11.20
C GLN A 165 -16.54 -12.07 -12.56
N SER A 166 -15.48 -12.76 -12.93
CA SER A 166 -14.95 -12.78 -14.29
C SER A 166 -15.11 -14.19 -14.88
N ARG A 167 -14.04 -14.82 -15.32
CA ARG A 167 -14.06 -16.26 -15.66
C ARG A 167 -14.15 -17.14 -14.43
N ARG A 168 -13.65 -16.68 -13.31
CA ARG A 168 -13.74 -17.29 -11.98
C ARG A 168 -14.09 -16.23 -10.95
N GLU A 169 -14.51 -16.68 -9.80
CA GLU A 169 -14.85 -15.83 -8.67
C GLU A 169 -13.61 -15.38 -7.92
N ASP A 170 -13.51 -14.09 -7.68
CA ASP A 170 -12.55 -13.47 -6.78
C ASP A 170 -13.31 -12.92 -5.57
N ILE A 171 -12.77 -13.12 -4.40
CA ILE A 171 -13.39 -12.67 -3.14
C ILE A 171 -12.37 -11.89 -2.32
N ALA A 172 -12.83 -10.83 -1.67
CA ALA A 172 -12.05 -10.12 -0.68
C ALA A 172 -12.92 -9.62 0.47
N GLY A 173 -12.33 -9.52 1.63
CA GLY A 173 -12.95 -8.94 2.81
C GLY A 173 -11.94 -8.14 3.60
N ARG A 174 -12.39 -7.05 4.21
CA ARG A 174 -11.58 -6.25 5.13
C ARG A 174 -12.40 -5.80 6.33
N GLY A 175 -11.73 -5.68 7.45
CA GLY A 175 -12.28 -5.08 8.66
C GLY A 175 -11.26 -4.17 9.29
N ASN A 176 -11.73 -3.07 9.85
CA ASN A 176 -10.91 -2.19 10.66
C ASN A 176 -11.64 -1.80 11.93
N LEU A 177 -10.87 -1.55 12.97
CA LEU A 177 -11.34 -1.09 14.27
C LEU A 177 -10.38 0.00 14.74
N LEU A 178 -10.93 1.13 15.17
CA LEU A 178 -10.18 2.25 15.70
C LEU A 178 -10.75 2.61 17.08
N TYR A 179 -9.91 2.52 18.08
CA TYR A 179 -10.17 3.07 19.40
C TYR A 179 -9.41 4.38 19.57
N THR A 180 -10.07 5.39 20.09
CA THR A 180 -9.47 6.69 20.38
C THR A 180 -9.80 7.13 21.79
N SER A 181 -8.90 7.85 22.42
CA SER A 181 -9.10 8.50 23.70
C SER A 181 -8.28 9.78 23.81
N ARG A 182 -8.33 10.44 24.94
CA ARG A 182 -7.66 11.73 25.13
C ARG A 182 -6.15 11.70 24.89
N ARG A 183 -5.47 10.59 25.19
CA ARG A 183 -4.01 10.43 25.06
C ARG A 183 -3.58 9.20 24.30
N PHE A 184 -4.51 8.33 23.93
CA PHE A 184 -4.20 7.06 23.33
C PHE A 184 -5.13 6.79 22.16
N SER A 185 -4.55 6.28 21.06
CA SER A 185 -5.28 5.76 19.90
C SER A 185 -4.69 4.41 19.54
N ALA A 186 -5.53 3.45 19.20
CA ALA A 186 -5.10 2.16 18.67
C ALA A 186 -5.96 1.76 17.49
N ASP A 187 -5.33 1.20 16.46
CA ASP A 187 -6.04 0.68 15.29
C ASP A 187 -5.63 -0.76 14.95
N VAL A 188 -6.61 -1.52 14.50
CA VAL A 188 -6.44 -2.84 13.94
C VAL A 188 -7.11 -2.85 12.58
N MET A 189 -6.38 -3.26 11.55
CA MET A 189 -6.93 -3.49 10.22
C MET A 189 -6.51 -4.86 9.74
N TYR A 190 -7.46 -5.65 9.26
CA TYR A 190 -7.21 -6.95 8.66
C TYR A 190 -7.93 -7.04 7.31
N SER A 191 -7.26 -7.62 6.33
CA SER A 191 -7.89 -7.97 5.07
C SER A 191 -7.44 -9.35 4.58
N TYR A 192 -8.37 -10.01 3.91
CA TYR A 192 -8.13 -11.23 3.17
C TYR A 192 -8.65 -11.06 1.75
N GLY A 193 -7.88 -11.54 0.77
CA GLY A 193 -8.31 -11.61 -0.61
C GLY A 193 -7.86 -12.91 -1.24
N PHE A 194 -8.72 -13.52 -2.03
CA PHE A 194 -8.41 -14.68 -2.85
C PHE A 194 -8.75 -14.36 -4.30
N LYS A 195 -7.80 -14.59 -5.19
CA LYS A 195 -7.88 -14.20 -6.58
C LYS A 195 -7.43 -15.33 -7.50
N HIS A 196 -8.13 -15.44 -8.65
CA HIS A 196 -7.72 -16.28 -9.76
C HIS A 196 -7.08 -15.42 -10.85
N THR A 197 -6.05 -15.97 -11.48
CA THR A 197 -5.38 -15.35 -12.62
C THR A 197 -5.59 -16.22 -13.85
N THR A 198 -5.98 -15.61 -14.96
CA THR A 198 -6.06 -16.28 -16.26
C THR A 198 -5.48 -15.34 -17.30
N PHE A 199 -4.50 -15.83 -18.04
CA PHE A 199 -3.84 -15.07 -19.10
C PHE A 199 -3.68 -15.97 -20.33
N GLY A 200 -3.88 -15.39 -21.51
CA GLY A 200 -3.64 -16.06 -22.79
C GLY A 200 -2.88 -15.13 -23.73
N LEU A 201 -1.91 -15.66 -24.44
CA LEU A 201 -1.11 -14.95 -25.42
C LEU A 201 -0.83 -15.86 -26.61
N ASP A 202 -1.22 -15.41 -27.81
CA ASP A 202 -0.82 -16.00 -29.07
C ASP A 202 0.26 -15.10 -29.68
N LYS A 203 1.44 -15.69 -29.96
CA LYS A 203 2.61 -14.99 -30.48
C LYS A 203 3.09 -15.67 -31.76
N GLN A 204 3.12 -14.90 -32.85
CA GLN A 204 3.81 -15.29 -34.09
C GLN A 204 4.97 -14.35 -34.34
N SER A 205 6.13 -14.90 -34.66
CA SER A 205 7.33 -14.12 -34.97
C SER A 205 8.23 -14.88 -35.93
N TRP A 206 8.96 -14.15 -36.76
CA TRP A 206 9.90 -14.69 -37.74
C TRP A 206 11.30 -14.23 -37.39
N HIS A 207 12.22 -15.14 -37.28
CA HIS A 207 13.62 -14.90 -36.89
C HIS A 207 14.53 -15.39 -38.03
N THR A 208 15.40 -14.52 -38.53
CA THR A 208 16.42 -14.91 -39.50
C THR A 208 17.69 -15.30 -38.75
N MET A 209 18.06 -16.59 -38.85
CA MET A 209 19.29 -17.09 -38.26
C MET A 209 20.08 -17.80 -39.36
N ALA A 210 21.38 -17.48 -39.48
CA ALA A 210 22.27 -18.03 -40.51
C ALA A 210 21.73 -17.95 -41.94
N GLY A 211 20.87 -16.93 -42.27
CA GLY A 211 20.26 -16.74 -43.59
C GLY A 211 18.95 -17.49 -43.83
N GLU A 212 18.52 -18.31 -42.90
CA GLU A 212 17.23 -19.01 -42.91
C GLU A 212 16.21 -18.32 -42.05
N VAL A 213 14.94 -18.26 -42.50
CA VAL A 213 13.82 -17.69 -41.74
C VAL A 213 13.14 -18.80 -40.96
N HIS A 214 13.15 -18.67 -39.65
CA HIS A 214 12.48 -19.57 -38.71
C HIS A 214 11.19 -18.89 -38.21
N GLU A 215 10.06 -19.53 -38.42
CA GLU A 215 8.78 -19.11 -37.86
C GLU A 215 8.64 -19.68 -36.46
N LEU A 216 8.24 -18.82 -35.53
CA LEU A 216 7.90 -19.16 -34.16
C LEU A 216 6.41 -18.85 -33.95
N ASP A 217 5.61 -19.90 -33.80
CA ASP A 217 4.18 -19.82 -33.48
C ASP A 217 3.97 -20.45 -32.10
N LEU A 218 3.56 -19.62 -31.13
CA LEU A 218 3.39 -20.00 -29.73
C LEU A 218 2.06 -19.55 -29.19
N LYS A 219 1.34 -20.47 -28.59
CA LYS A 219 0.15 -20.21 -27.79
C LYS A 219 0.46 -20.48 -26.32
N THR A 220 0.33 -19.44 -25.49
CA THR A 220 0.59 -19.52 -24.05
C THR A 220 -0.73 -19.35 -23.30
N GLU A 221 -1.00 -20.25 -22.40
CA GLU A 221 -2.10 -20.16 -21.44
C GLU A 221 -1.51 -20.26 -20.02
N ALA A 222 -1.84 -19.27 -19.17
CA ALA A 222 -1.48 -19.27 -17.78
C ALA A 222 -2.75 -19.24 -16.92
N LYS A 223 -2.79 -20.07 -15.88
CA LYS A 223 -3.88 -20.12 -14.89
C LYS A 223 -3.26 -20.23 -13.52
N GLY A 224 -3.72 -19.39 -12.62
CA GLY A 224 -3.24 -19.39 -11.27
C GLY A 224 -4.32 -19.06 -10.25
N TYR A 225 -3.97 -19.20 -9.02
CA TYR A 225 -4.76 -18.73 -7.88
C TYR A 225 -3.83 -18.31 -6.75
N GLY A 226 -4.29 -17.42 -5.92
CA GLY A 226 -3.54 -17.00 -4.76
C GLY A 226 -4.36 -16.28 -3.71
N GLY A 227 -3.93 -16.40 -2.46
CA GLY A 227 -4.51 -15.72 -1.33
C GLY A 227 -3.54 -14.71 -0.73
N ARG A 228 -4.11 -13.66 -0.15
CA ARG A 228 -3.35 -12.61 0.53
C ARG A 228 -4.01 -12.27 1.86
N HIS A 229 -3.23 -12.29 2.92
CA HIS A 229 -3.61 -11.79 4.24
C HIS A 229 -2.79 -10.55 4.55
N ASN A 230 -3.43 -9.50 5.04
CA ASN A 230 -2.75 -8.30 5.52
C ASN A 230 -3.28 -7.97 6.91
N LEU A 231 -2.38 -7.66 7.82
CA LEU A 231 -2.71 -7.19 9.17
C LEU A 231 -1.89 -5.95 9.46
N ARG A 232 -2.56 -4.92 9.96
CA ARG A 232 -1.94 -3.73 10.54
C ARG A 232 -2.42 -3.55 11.96
N LEU A 233 -1.47 -3.30 12.85
CA LEU A 233 -1.72 -2.87 14.23
C LEU A 233 -1.03 -1.53 14.42
N GLY A 234 -1.74 -0.53 14.88
CA GLY A 234 -1.21 0.80 15.17
C GLY A 234 -1.53 1.21 16.61
N ALA A 235 -0.61 1.91 17.23
CA ALA A 235 -0.82 2.53 18.54
C ALA A 235 -0.08 3.86 18.60
N ASP A 236 -0.79 4.90 19.03
CA ASP A 236 -0.25 6.23 19.26
C ASP A 236 -0.48 6.63 20.72
N TYR A 237 0.52 7.22 21.35
CA TYR A 237 0.41 7.72 22.72
C TYR A 237 0.95 9.15 22.82
N ASP A 238 0.10 10.07 23.29
CA ASP A 238 0.46 11.47 23.56
C ASP A 238 0.82 11.65 25.04
N PHE A 239 2.11 11.87 25.30
CA PHE A 239 2.64 12.20 26.64
C PHE A 239 2.27 13.62 27.10
N GLY A 240 1.63 14.39 26.24
CA GLY A 240 1.34 15.80 26.44
C GLY A 240 2.45 16.72 25.93
N LYS A 241 2.14 18.03 25.87
CA LYS A 241 3.07 19.06 25.36
C LYS A 241 3.62 18.75 23.95
N LYS A 242 2.82 18.11 23.09
CA LYS A 242 3.21 17.68 21.71
C LYS A 242 4.30 16.61 21.68
N ASN A 243 4.42 15.76 22.72
CA ASN A 243 5.28 14.59 22.69
C ASN A 243 4.45 13.38 22.29
N LEU A 244 4.74 12.78 21.14
CA LEU A 244 3.98 11.69 20.57
C LEU A 244 4.88 10.48 20.33
N LEU A 245 4.43 9.30 20.75
CA LEU A 245 5.01 8.01 20.37
C LEU A 245 4.02 7.28 19.48
N SER A 246 4.46 6.84 18.33
CA SER A 246 3.70 6.01 17.38
C SER A 246 4.41 4.68 17.20
N VAL A 247 3.68 3.58 17.30
CA VAL A 247 4.17 2.23 16.98
C VAL A 247 3.22 1.60 15.98
N VAL A 248 3.75 1.06 14.90
CA VAL A 248 2.96 0.39 13.86
C VAL A 248 3.62 -0.94 13.51
N TYR A 249 2.82 -1.98 13.49
CA TYR A 249 3.18 -3.27 12.93
C TYR A 249 2.33 -3.57 11.71
N ASN A 250 2.98 -3.86 10.59
CA ASN A 250 2.34 -4.33 9.37
C ASN A 250 2.86 -5.72 9.04
N THR A 251 1.98 -6.63 8.66
CA THR A 251 2.38 -7.92 8.11
C THR A 251 1.54 -8.28 6.91
N GLN A 252 2.18 -8.89 5.93
CA GLN A 252 1.55 -9.43 4.74
C GLN A 252 1.98 -10.88 4.56
N TYR A 253 1.04 -11.74 4.28
CA TYR A 253 1.28 -13.10 3.85
C TYR A 253 0.55 -13.34 2.56
N ARG A 254 1.28 -13.76 1.53
CA ARG A 254 0.74 -14.07 0.21
C ARG A 254 1.19 -15.49 -0.15
N TYR A 255 0.30 -16.25 -0.75
CA TYR A 255 0.59 -17.56 -1.29
C TYR A 255 -0.13 -17.74 -2.63
N GLY A 256 0.39 -18.59 -3.48
CA GLY A 256 -0.24 -18.86 -4.77
C GLY A 256 0.48 -19.90 -5.58
N GLN A 257 -0.22 -20.38 -6.58
CA GLN A 257 0.28 -21.30 -7.58
C GLN A 257 -0.12 -20.79 -8.97
N ASP A 258 0.83 -20.80 -9.89
CA ASP A 258 0.63 -20.45 -11.30
C ASP A 258 1.08 -21.61 -12.18
N CYS A 259 0.20 -22.02 -13.09
CA CYS A 259 0.47 -23.02 -14.12
C CYS A 259 0.46 -22.34 -15.49
N THR A 260 1.57 -22.41 -16.21
CA THR A 260 1.73 -21.86 -17.55
C THR A 260 1.98 -23.00 -18.53
N LYS A 261 1.18 -23.06 -19.60
CA LYS A 261 1.32 -24.02 -20.68
C LYS A 261 1.59 -23.29 -21.98
N MET A 262 2.67 -23.65 -22.63
CA MET A 262 3.04 -23.11 -23.94
C MET A 262 2.99 -24.25 -24.96
N ARG A 263 2.39 -24.00 -26.11
CA ARG A 263 2.18 -24.96 -27.20
C ARG A 263 2.44 -24.28 -28.54
N GLY A 264 2.85 -25.07 -29.52
CA GLY A 264 3.17 -24.59 -30.87
C GLY A 264 4.54 -25.09 -31.32
N THR A 265 5.37 -24.20 -31.84
CA THR A 265 6.73 -24.53 -32.31
C THR A 265 7.62 -25.08 -31.16
N ALA A 266 7.33 -24.67 -29.94
CA ALA A 266 7.93 -25.22 -28.71
C ALA A 266 6.83 -25.59 -27.71
N HIS A 267 7.09 -26.59 -26.86
CA HIS A 267 6.18 -27.01 -25.82
C HIS A 267 6.84 -26.83 -24.46
N SER A 268 6.09 -26.26 -23.51
CA SER A 268 6.57 -26.11 -22.13
C SER A 268 5.38 -26.12 -21.16
N ASP A 269 5.56 -26.85 -20.08
CA ASP A 269 4.68 -26.83 -18.92
C ASP A 269 5.47 -26.35 -17.71
N LYS A 270 5.01 -25.24 -17.12
CA LYS A 270 5.63 -24.61 -15.96
C LYS A 270 4.61 -24.53 -14.83
N THR A 271 5.00 -24.93 -13.64
CA THR A 271 4.25 -24.74 -12.41
C THR A 271 5.11 -23.98 -11.43
N ASP A 272 4.63 -22.84 -10.98
CA ASP A 272 5.24 -22.05 -9.92
C ASP A 272 4.37 -22.15 -8.66
N ASP A 273 4.97 -22.52 -7.54
CA ASP A 273 4.35 -22.51 -6.22
C ASP A 273 5.18 -21.63 -5.31
N GLY A 274 4.56 -20.69 -4.63
CA GLY A 274 5.31 -19.76 -3.81
C GLY A 274 4.49 -19.10 -2.72
N SER A 275 5.24 -18.59 -1.76
CA SER A 275 4.69 -17.71 -0.74
C SER A 275 5.59 -16.52 -0.50
N ARG A 276 5.02 -15.47 0.09
CA ARG A 276 5.74 -14.26 0.43
C ARG A 276 5.27 -13.78 1.80
N GLN A 277 6.23 -13.53 2.67
CA GLN A 277 5.99 -13.03 4.02
C GLN A 277 6.74 -11.71 4.20
N LEU A 278 6.05 -10.73 4.73
CA LEU A 278 6.63 -9.45 5.08
C LEU A 278 6.15 -9.07 6.47
N HIS A 279 7.07 -8.69 7.35
CA HIS A 279 6.79 -8.11 8.65
C HIS A 279 7.55 -6.79 8.77
N ASN A 280 6.86 -5.73 9.11
CA ASN A 280 7.45 -4.42 9.30
C ASN A 280 6.97 -3.83 10.62
N VAL A 281 7.91 -3.44 11.45
CA VAL A 281 7.66 -2.73 12.72
C VAL A 281 8.29 -1.36 12.63
N THR A 282 7.50 -0.31 12.85
CA THR A 282 8.00 1.06 12.97
C THR A 282 7.68 1.62 14.35
N ALA A 283 8.63 2.30 14.95
CA ALA A 283 8.41 3.06 16.18
C ALA A 283 9.02 4.46 16.02
N ASP A 284 8.22 5.48 16.29
CA ASP A 284 8.58 6.87 16.06
C ASP A 284 8.21 7.71 17.26
N TYR A 285 9.14 8.52 17.73
CA TYR A 285 8.93 9.50 18.77
C TYR A 285 9.12 10.91 18.22
N GLN A 286 8.19 11.78 18.51
CA GLN A 286 8.26 13.21 18.21
C GLN A 286 8.20 13.98 19.52
N SER A 287 9.10 14.93 19.71
CA SER A 287 9.14 15.78 20.89
C SER A 287 8.64 17.20 20.62
N SER A 288 8.24 17.89 21.67
CA SER A 288 7.84 19.30 21.63
C SER A 288 8.98 20.27 21.29
N PHE A 289 10.23 19.86 21.49
CA PHE A 289 11.43 20.68 21.23
C PHE A 289 12.08 20.41 19.86
N GLY A 290 11.36 19.70 18.95
CA GLY A 290 11.78 19.49 17.58
C GLY A 290 12.62 18.23 17.33
N LEU A 291 12.84 17.36 18.35
CA LEU A 291 13.47 16.05 18.14
C LEU A 291 12.45 15.06 17.57
N SER A 292 12.83 14.38 16.50
CA SER A 292 12.13 13.21 15.97
C SER A 292 13.13 12.06 15.89
N ALA A 293 12.83 10.95 16.53
CA ALA A 293 13.68 9.76 16.49
C ALA A 293 12.81 8.52 16.28
N GLY A 294 13.37 7.53 15.62
CA GLY A 294 12.61 6.31 15.36
C GLY A 294 13.46 5.17 14.85
N MET A 295 12.79 4.03 14.77
CA MET A 295 13.32 2.81 14.19
C MET A 295 12.31 2.17 13.23
N ASP A 296 12.84 1.43 12.26
CA ASP A 296 12.09 0.61 11.33
C ASP A 296 12.79 -0.74 11.20
N PHE A 297 12.05 -1.81 11.41
CA PHE A 297 12.50 -3.18 11.19
C PHE A 297 11.68 -3.81 10.10
N LEU A 298 12.33 -4.41 9.11
CA LEU A 298 11.71 -5.17 8.04
C LEU A 298 12.29 -6.57 8.00
N PHE A 299 11.40 -7.56 8.04
CA PHE A 299 11.69 -8.94 7.67
C PHE A 299 10.90 -9.29 6.40
N PHE A 300 11.58 -9.87 5.44
CA PHE A 300 11.01 -10.34 4.19
C PHE A 300 11.51 -11.77 3.91
N SER A 301 10.62 -12.64 3.44
CA SER A 301 10.96 -13.99 2.96
C SER A 301 10.02 -14.37 1.82
N SER A 302 10.59 -14.90 0.73
CA SER A 302 9.84 -15.26 -0.48
C SER A 302 10.34 -16.61 -1.04
N PRO A 303 10.01 -17.74 -0.37
CA PRO A 303 10.29 -19.05 -0.92
C PRO A 303 9.41 -19.34 -2.15
N SER A 304 10.01 -19.92 -3.18
CA SER A 304 9.33 -20.34 -4.41
C SER A 304 9.93 -21.63 -4.93
N GLN A 305 9.07 -22.49 -5.45
CA GLN A 305 9.43 -23.71 -6.17
C GLN A 305 8.84 -23.65 -7.57
N THR A 306 9.65 -23.92 -8.57
CA THR A 306 9.25 -23.97 -9.97
C THR A 306 9.58 -25.34 -10.53
N PHE A 307 8.57 -25.98 -11.09
CA PHE A 307 8.74 -27.14 -11.94
C PHE A 307 8.58 -26.70 -13.40
N LEU A 308 9.58 -27.00 -14.23
CA LEU A 308 9.57 -26.69 -15.66
C LEU A 308 9.87 -27.95 -16.47
N GLN A 309 8.94 -28.32 -17.33
CA GLN A 309 9.16 -29.29 -18.38
C GLN A 309 9.16 -28.58 -19.73
N LYS A 310 10.17 -28.81 -20.53
CA LYS A 310 10.37 -28.16 -21.81
C LYS A 310 10.71 -29.21 -22.85
N ASP A 311 9.99 -29.20 -23.97
CA ASP A 311 10.22 -30.06 -25.11
C ASP A 311 10.63 -29.17 -26.30
N MET A 312 11.89 -29.27 -26.72
CA MET A 312 12.45 -28.58 -27.89
C MET A 312 13.17 -29.57 -28.80
N GLN A 313 12.78 -29.63 -30.07
CA GLN A 313 13.44 -30.43 -31.12
C GLN A 313 13.70 -31.88 -30.68
N SER A 314 12.71 -32.55 -30.08
CA SER A 314 12.75 -33.92 -29.58
C SER A 314 13.62 -34.16 -28.35
N VAL A 315 14.12 -33.11 -27.72
CA VAL A 315 14.83 -33.21 -26.45
C VAL A 315 13.87 -32.73 -25.34
N ARG A 316 13.55 -33.64 -24.41
CA ARG A 316 12.81 -33.30 -23.18
C ARG A 316 13.79 -32.89 -22.09
N GLN A 317 13.57 -31.74 -21.52
CA GLN A 317 14.31 -31.23 -20.37
C GLN A 317 13.35 -30.93 -19.23
N THR A 318 13.64 -31.46 -18.06
CA THR A 318 12.88 -31.21 -16.84
C THR A 318 13.78 -30.55 -15.82
N LEU A 319 13.31 -29.46 -15.26
CA LEU A 319 14.07 -28.66 -14.28
C LEU A 319 13.20 -28.39 -13.06
N ASN A 320 13.77 -28.59 -11.89
CA ASN A 320 13.24 -28.10 -10.63
C ASN A 320 14.09 -26.93 -10.15
N TYR A 321 13.42 -25.85 -9.76
CA TYR A 321 14.07 -24.64 -9.34
C TYR A 321 13.52 -24.24 -7.97
N ASP A 322 14.40 -24.22 -6.97
CA ASP A 322 14.07 -23.77 -5.61
C ASP A 322 14.76 -22.45 -5.34
N SER A 323 14.01 -21.46 -4.93
CA SER A 323 14.56 -20.16 -4.53
C SER A 323 13.97 -19.64 -3.23
N ASN A 324 14.73 -18.84 -2.55
CA ASN A 324 14.23 -18.02 -1.44
C ASN A 324 15.07 -16.77 -1.34
N GLN A 325 14.40 -15.63 -1.20
CA GLN A 325 15.01 -14.38 -0.81
C GLN A 325 14.60 -14.07 0.62
N ARG A 326 15.57 -13.91 1.51
CA ARG A 326 15.34 -13.53 2.91
C ARG A 326 16.11 -12.27 3.25
N ILE A 327 15.39 -11.20 3.58
CA ILE A 327 15.95 -9.90 3.89
C ILE A 327 15.56 -9.51 5.32
N ASN A 328 16.58 -9.09 6.09
CA ASN A 328 16.39 -8.41 7.37
C ASN A 328 16.98 -7.01 7.26
N ARG A 329 16.20 -5.98 7.55
CA ARG A 329 16.66 -4.60 7.51
C ARG A 329 16.28 -3.88 8.79
N TRP A 330 17.26 -3.20 9.37
CA TRP A 330 17.09 -2.27 10.47
C TRP A 330 17.43 -0.88 10.02
N LEU A 331 16.62 0.08 10.40
CA LEU A 331 16.84 1.48 10.16
C LEU A 331 16.59 2.22 11.46
N PHE A 332 17.54 3.08 11.83
CA PHE A 332 17.42 4.00 12.96
C PHE A 332 17.65 5.42 12.46
N TYR A 333 16.88 6.37 12.98
CA TYR A 333 17.07 7.77 12.64
C TYR A 333 16.85 8.66 13.85
N ALA A 334 17.51 9.82 13.84
CA ALA A 334 17.26 10.93 14.75
C ALA A 334 17.43 12.24 13.98
N ASN A 335 16.45 13.12 14.08
CA ASN A 335 16.41 14.42 13.43
C ASN A 335 16.07 15.48 14.47
N GLN A 336 16.74 16.65 14.38
CA GLN A 336 16.47 17.81 15.22
C GLN A 336 16.13 19.00 14.34
N LEU A 337 15.01 19.64 14.64
CA LEU A 337 14.59 20.89 14.04
C LEU A 337 14.71 22.01 15.06
N HIS A 338 15.48 23.05 14.72
CA HIS A 338 15.54 24.28 15.47
C HIS A 338 14.95 25.43 14.66
N SER A 339 13.94 26.10 15.20
CA SER A 339 13.39 27.32 14.65
C SER A 339 14.03 28.52 15.38
N LEU A 340 14.77 29.33 14.64
CA LEU A 340 15.44 30.52 15.14
C LEU A 340 14.57 31.75 14.96
N GLN A 341 14.89 32.82 15.70
CA GLN A 341 14.25 34.13 15.50
C GLN A 341 14.54 34.64 14.09
N GLY A 342 13.54 35.26 13.42
CA GLY A 342 13.68 35.74 12.05
C GLY A 342 13.30 34.74 10.95
N GLY A 343 12.59 33.63 11.28
CA GLY A 343 12.07 32.69 10.28
C GLY A 343 13.09 31.70 9.73
N THR A 344 14.29 31.65 10.31
CA THR A 344 15.31 30.66 9.93
C THR A 344 15.04 29.34 10.64
N GLU A 345 15.03 28.24 9.89
CA GLU A 345 14.92 26.87 10.42
C GLU A 345 16.19 26.08 10.08
N ILE A 346 16.78 25.43 11.08
CA ILE A 346 17.90 24.52 10.92
C ILE A 346 17.43 23.10 11.24
N ASN A 347 17.56 22.22 10.26
CA ASN A 347 17.21 20.81 10.40
C ASN A 347 18.46 19.95 10.16
N TYR A 348 18.84 19.13 11.13
CA TYR A 348 19.94 18.19 11.00
C TYR A 348 19.57 16.83 11.54
N GLY A 349 20.21 15.80 11.04
CA GLY A 349 19.89 14.46 11.47
C GLY A 349 20.87 13.41 11.00
N VAL A 350 20.67 12.22 11.57
CA VAL A 350 21.42 11.02 11.27
C VAL A 350 20.45 9.88 10.96
N LYS A 351 20.83 9.04 10.02
CA LYS A 351 20.14 7.82 9.65
C LYS A 351 21.14 6.70 9.47
N TYR A 352 20.95 5.61 10.20
CA TYR A 352 21.72 4.38 10.07
C TYR A 352 20.83 3.26 9.56
N THR A 353 21.28 2.56 8.54
CA THR A 353 20.56 1.42 7.96
C THR A 353 21.51 0.22 7.87
N THR A 354 21.05 -0.93 8.29
CA THR A 354 21.73 -2.20 8.04
C THR A 354 20.78 -3.16 7.33
N THR A 355 21.26 -3.79 6.28
CA THR A 355 20.49 -4.78 5.49
C THR A 355 21.31 -6.07 5.39
N HIS A 356 20.68 -7.18 5.73
CA HIS A 356 21.21 -8.51 5.54
C HIS A 356 20.33 -9.25 4.56
N ASP A 357 20.85 -9.59 3.40
CA ASP A 357 20.21 -10.41 2.37
C ASP A 357 20.87 -11.79 2.35
N ASN A 358 20.06 -12.82 2.50
CA ASN A 358 20.44 -14.21 2.40
C ASN A 358 19.50 -14.88 1.40
N SER A 359 19.92 -14.92 0.16
CA SER A 359 19.14 -15.43 -0.97
C SER A 359 19.81 -16.63 -1.57
N TYR A 360 19.04 -17.54 -2.10
CA TYR A 360 19.56 -18.66 -2.87
C TYR A 360 18.66 -18.99 -4.05
N GLN A 361 19.27 -19.58 -5.07
CA GLN A 361 18.63 -20.18 -6.24
C GLN A 361 19.31 -21.50 -6.53
N PHE A 362 18.56 -22.60 -6.49
CA PHE A 362 19.08 -23.92 -6.76
C PHE A 362 18.32 -24.56 -7.92
N TYR A 363 19.06 -24.91 -8.96
CA TYR A 363 18.56 -25.66 -10.09
C TYR A 363 18.89 -27.11 -9.93
N ARG A 364 17.90 -27.99 -10.11
CA ARG A 364 18.02 -29.42 -10.07
C ARG A 364 17.50 -30.02 -11.35
N ASP A 365 18.19 -31.01 -11.87
CA ASP A 365 17.63 -31.83 -12.92
C ASP A 365 16.37 -32.53 -12.43
N GLY A 366 15.26 -32.44 -13.21
CA GLY A 366 13.96 -32.91 -12.76
C GLY A 366 13.82 -34.45 -12.76
N GLU A 367 14.67 -35.17 -13.47
CA GLU A 367 14.63 -36.63 -13.52
C GLU A 367 15.55 -37.26 -12.46
N THR A 368 16.75 -36.73 -12.33
CA THR A 368 17.78 -37.29 -11.43
C THR A 368 17.79 -36.63 -10.06
N GLY A 369 17.20 -35.44 -9.93
CA GLY A 369 17.26 -34.59 -8.73
C GLY A 369 18.64 -33.98 -8.48
N ALA A 370 19.61 -34.20 -9.39
CA ALA A 370 20.97 -33.71 -9.24
C ALA A 370 21.03 -32.19 -9.31
N LEU A 371 21.80 -31.57 -8.42
CA LEU A 371 22.06 -30.15 -8.45
C LEU A 371 22.83 -29.76 -9.70
N THR A 372 22.44 -28.70 -10.38
CA THR A 372 23.17 -28.12 -11.51
C THR A 372 24.02 -26.95 -10.99
N PRO A 373 25.31 -27.16 -10.69
CA PRO A 373 26.14 -26.19 -9.98
C PRO A 373 26.30 -24.86 -10.75
N ASP A 374 26.45 -24.93 -12.06
CA ASP A 374 26.73 -23.78 -12.92
C ASP A 374 25.60 -22.74 -12.93
N ASN A 375 24.37 -23.19 -12.60
CA ASN A 375 23.18 -22.34 -12.56
C ASN A 375 22.68 -22.06 -11.13
N SER A 376 23.35 -22.66 -10.12
CA SER A 376 22.93 -22.55 -8.73
C SER A 376 23.82 -21.58 -7.98
N GLU A 377 23.20 -20.66 -7.27
CA GLU A 377 23.92 -19.64 -6.50
C GLU A 377 23.30 -19.36 -5.14
N LYS A 378 24.16 -18.90 -4.24
CA LYS A 378 23.79 -18.40 -2.93
C LYS A 378 24.42 -17.04 -2.72
N LEU A 379 23.58 -16.05 -2.46
CA LEU A 379 23.98 -14.67 -2.19
C LEU A 379 23.88 -14.38 -0.70
N LEU A 380 24.98 -13.93 -0.11
CA LEU A 380 25.03 -13.37 1.24
C LEU A 380 25.53 -11.95 1.14
N ARG A 381 24.64 -11.00 1.30
CA ARG A 381 24.95 -9.56 1.23
C ARG A 381 24.67 -8.88 2.55
N LYS A 382 25.66 -8.14 3.05
CA LYS A 382 25.51 -7.25 4.20
C LYS A 382 25.81 -5.83 3.75
N GLU A 383 24.90 -4.91 4.03
CA GLU A 383 25.04 -3.52 3.68
C GLU A 383 24.81 -2.65 4.92
N TYR A 384 25.69 -1.68 5.12
CA TYR A 384 25.62 -0.72 6.21
C TYR A 384 25.70 0.68 5.63
N THR A 385 24.74 1.52 5.95
CA THR A 385 24.70 2.89 5.42
C THR A 385 24.49 3.86 6.57
N LEU A 386 25.43 4.79 6.74
CA LEU A 386 25.32 5.93 7.65
C LEU A 386 25.15 7.19 6.83
N ASN A 387 24.10 7.92 7.12
CA ASN A 387 23.82 9.18 6.46
C ASN A 387 23.67 10.28 7.51
N MET A 388 24.31 11.41 7.26
CA MET A 388 24.17 12.63 8.04
C MET A 388 23.75 13.77 7.11
N TYR A 389 22.96 14.70 7.59
CA TYR A 389 22.55 15.86 6.83
C TYR A 389 22.36 17.08 7.72
N THR A 390 22.53 18.23 7.14
CA THR A 390 22.16 19.53 7.70
C THR A 390 21.49 20.34 6.59
N LEU A 391 20.35 20.95 6.89
CA LEU A 391 19.60 21.81 6.00
C LEU A 391 19.25 23.09 6.74
N SER A 392 19.53 24.23 6.15
CA SER A 392 19.07 25.54 6.61
C SER A 392 18.04 26.09 5.64
N LEU A 393 16.87 26.49 6.15
CA LEU A 393 15.82 27.19 5.41
C LEU A 393 15.70 28.60 5.96
N ILE A 394 15.81 29.59 5.09
CA ILE A 394 15.56 30.99 5.40
C ILE A 394 14.28 31.38 4.69
N HIS A 395 13.27 31.80 5.46
CA HIS A 395 12.06 32.38 4.90
C HIS A 395 12.29 33.88 4.72
N ILE A 396 12.36 34.32 3.46
CA ILE A 396 12.43 35.73 3.08
C ILE A 396 11.01 36.27 2.91
#